data_1779494fc5fd512534b3cb74aa66252e
#
_entry.id   1779494fc5fd512534b3cb74aa66252e
#
_cell.length_a   1.000
_cell.length_b   1.000
_cell.length_c   1.000
_cell.angle_alpha   90.00
_cell.angle_beta   90.00
_cell.angle_gamma   90.00
#
_symmetry.space_group_name_H-M   'P 1'
#
loop_
_entity.id
_entity.type
_entity.pdbx_description
1 polymer ?
#
loop_
_entity_poly.entity_id
_entity_poly.type
_entity_poly.pdbx_seq_one_letter_code
_entity_poly.pdbx_strand_id
1 'polypeptide(L)'
;MTDLTFLTKEKLDTGFGEQIVAPTSYENILEQAGLNWTVTTKDTAYIVGEGEDLKSIIIPNVKTVVREDDGKALGIVTDKYKLVNNDKAFDFVESLYSTDAVQFVRGGSFKGGCATWLEGKVAQEYSVFGDKLECYIVFRNNHDGKGSVTALVVPHRVECSNFFNLPLADATRAFRCKHSGDPMRKIKEAQEILLTGSEYMTSLQKEAEELNKIKLTGQQVQTFIERLFPMPNEEDEKGFKKVKDNILIRRVQMMSVFLEKEDLANFDFNGYRFMSAVTDWV
;
A
#
# COMPACT_ATOMS: atom_id res chain seq x y z
N MET A 1 9.40 -4.72 8.75
CA MET A 1 8.91 -4.81 7.36
C MET A 1 7.41 -4.81 7.42
N THR A 2 6.76 -3.72 7.01
CA THR A 2 5.30 -3.65 6.94
C THR A 2 4.92 -4.38 5.66
N ASP A 3 4.18 -5.46 5.80
CA ASP A 3 3.73 -6.29 4.69
C ASP A 3 2.77 -5.49 3.80
N LEU A 4 3.27 -5.03 2.65
CA LEU A 4 2.48 -4.38 1.60
C LEU A 4 2.00 -5.37 0.54
N THR A 5 2.21 -6.66 0.75
CA THR A 5 1.76 -7.71 -0.17
C THR A 5 0.25 -7.71 -0.40
N PHE A 6 -0.51 -6.90 0.36
CA PHE A 6 -1.94 -6.76 0.14
C PHE A 6 -2.31 -5.91 -1.09
N LEU A 7 -1.38 -5.09 -1.61
CA LEU A 7 -1.58 -4.25 -2.81
C LEU A 7 -0.97 -4.91 -4.07
N THR A 8 -0.97 -6.22 -4.18
CA THR A 8 -0.57 -6.86 -5.43
C THR A 8 -1.59 -6.56 -6.53
N LYS A 9 -1.11 -6.39 -7.77
CA LYS A 9 -1.89 -6.16 -8.99
C LYS A 9 -3.14 -7.04 -9.07
N GLU A 10 -2.99 -8.34 -8.85
CA GLU A 10 -4.10 -9.30 -8.84
C GLU A 10 -5.25 -8.91 -7.90
N LYS A 11 -4.94 -8.35 -6.74
CA LYS A 11 -5.94 -7.95 -5.76
C LYS A 11 -6.63 -6.63 -6.08
N LEU A 12 -5.98 -5.76 -6.84
CA LEU A 12 -6.56 -4.50 -7.29
C LEU A 12 -7.38 -4.69 -8.59
N ASP A 13 -6.90 -5.51 -9.51
CA ASP A 13 -7.61 -5.83 -10.77
C ASP A 13 -8.79 -6.80 -10.61
N THR A 14 -8.79 -7.65 -9.57
CA THR A 14 -9.86 -8.65 -9.33
C THR A 14 -11.09 -8.11 -8.58
N GLY A 15 -11.23 -6.79 -8.41
CA GLY A 15 -12.38 -6.21 -7.71
C GLY A 15 -12.33 -6.43 -6.19
N PHE A 16 -11.14 -6.52 -5.60
CA PHE A 16 -10.97 -6.63 -4.17
C PHE A 16 -11.49 -5.37 -3.45
N GLY A 17 -12.35 -5.58 -2.46
CA GLY A 17 -13.04 -4.52 -1.74
C GLY A 17 -14.36 -4.11 -2.41
N GLU A 18 -15.09 -3.20 -1.75
CA GLU A 18 -16.35 -2.66 -2.24
C GLU A 18 -16.10 -1.48 -3.16
N GLN A 19 -16.83 -1.42 -4.27
CA GLN A 19 -16.76 -0.28 -5.19
C GLN A 19 -17.55 0.90 -4.61
N ILE A 20 -16.99 2.11 -4.75
CA ILE A 20 -17.61 3.37 -4.35
C ILE A 20 -18.10 4.06 -5.62
N VAL A 21 -19.41 4.22 -5.75
CA VAL A 21 -20.05 4.76 -6.94
C VAL A 21 -20.81 6.03 -6.60
N ALA A 22 -20.43 7.14 -7.21
CA ALA A 22 -21.09 8.45 -7.07
C ALA A 22 -21.45 8.79 -5.61
N PRO A 23 -20.49 8.81 -4.69
CA PRO A 23 -20.77 9.07 -3.28
C PRO A 23 -21.34 10.48 -3.10
N THR A 24 -22.26 10.62 -2.17
CA THR A 24 -22.93 11.89 -1.89
C THR A 24 -22.36 12.65 -0.69
N SER A 25 -21.58 11.95 0.14
CA SER A 25 -20.91 12.52 1.31
C SER A 25 -19.75 11.63 1.75
N TYR A 26 -18.96 12.11 2.69
CA TYR A 26 -17.90 11.32 3.35
C TYR A 26 -18.46 10.09 4.08
N GLU A 27 -19.57 10.24 4.79
CA GLU A 27 -20.24 9.14 5.46
C GLU A 27 -20.69 8.07 4.46
N ASN A 28 -21.18 8.49 3.30
CA ASN A 28 -21.62 7.58 2.25
C ASN A 28 -20.42 6.84 1.61
N ILE A 29 -19.24 7.46 1.55
CA ILE A 29 -17.99 6.77 1.16
C ILE A 29 -17.68 5.64 2.15
N LEU A 30 -17.74 5.91 3.46
CA LEU A 30 -17.49 4.87 4.48
C LEU A 30 -18.54 3.77 4.46
N GLU A 31 -19.81 4.12 4.23
CA GLU A 31 -20.91 3.16 4.12
C GLU A 31 -20.73 2.23 2.91
N GLN A 32 -20.48 2.78 1.73
CA GLN A 32 -20.25 1.99 0.51
C GLN A 32 -19.01 1.10 0.63
N ALA A 33 -17.96 1.55 1.33
CA ALA A 33 -16.77 0.77 1.62
C ALA A 33 -16.95 -0.28 2.74
N GLY A 34 -18.13 -0.34 3.39
CA GLY A 34 -18.38 -1.22 4.54
C GLY A 34 -17.53 -0.87 5.76
N LEU A 35 -17.22 0.41 5.96
CA LEU A 35 -16.33 0.93 7.02
C LEU A 35 -17.04 1.83 8.05
N ASN A 36 -18.37 1.90 8.02
CA ASN A 36 -19.21 2.74 8.89
C ASN A 36 -19.43 2.15 10.30
N TRP A 37 -18.50 1.34 10.78
CA TRP A 37 -18.50 0.76 12.11
C TRP A 37 -17.39 1.33 12.99
N THR A 38 -17.56 1.18 14.30
CA THR A 38 -16.64 1.69 15.32
C THR A 38 -15.97 0.56 16.08
N VAL A 39 -14.88 0.89 16.75
CA VAL A 39 -14.15 0.00 17.66
C VAL A 39 -14.06 0.62 19.06
N THR A 40 -14.05 -0.24 20.05
CA THR A 40 -13.83 0.13 21.46
C THR A 40 -12.76 -0.77 22.08
N THR A 41 -12.31 -0.44 23.27
CA THR A 41 -11.41 -1.31 24.05
C THR A 41 -12.12 -1.91 25.24
N LYS A 42 -11.95 -3.20 25.47
CA LYS A 42 -12.44 -3.93 26.63
C LYS A 42 -11.30 -4.56 27.43
N ASP A 43 -11.53 -4.81 28.71
CA ASP A 43 -10.56 -5.53 29.54
C ASP A 43 -10.28 -6.90 28.96
N THR A 44 -9.02 -7.29 28.96
CA THR A 44 -8.61 -8.66 28.61
C THR A 44 -8.51 -9.48 29.88
N ALA A 45 -9.11 -10.65 29.90
CA ALA A 45 -9.07 -11.54 31.04
C ALA A 45 -8.78 -12.97 30.61
N TYR A 46 -8.25 -13.76 31.53
CA TYR A 46 -8.16 -15.21 31.37
C TYR A 46 -9.08 -15.91 32.37
N ILE A 47 -9.54 -17.10 32.05
CA ILE A 47 -10.46 -17.89 32.86
C ILE A 47 -9.66 -19.01 33.55
N VAL A 48 -9.90 -19.19 34.84
CA VAL A 48 -9.35 -20.27 35.65
C VAL A 48 -10.46 -21.02 36.37
N GLY A 49 -10.25 -22.30 36.66
CA GLY A 49 -11.21 -23.18 37.32
C GLY A 49 -12.05 -24.00 36.32
N GLU A 50 -12.89 -24.84 36.87
CA GLU A 50 -13.82 -25.72 36.10
C GLU A 50 -15.22 -25.65 36.72
N GLY A 51 -16.25 -25.86 35.90
CA GLY A 51 -17.64 -25.92 36.34
C GLY A 51 -18.11 -24.65 37.04
N GLU A 52 -18.61 -24.76 38.28
CA GLU A 52 -19.11 -23.62 39.07
C GLU A 52 -18.01 -22.74 39.68
N ASP A 53 -16.74 -23.21 39.69
CA ASP A 53 -15.60 -22.49 40.22
C ASP A 53 -14.86 -21.59 39.17
N LEU A 54 -15.47 -21.40 37.99
CA LEU A 54 -14.94 -20.55 36.95
C LEU A 54 -14.75 -19.09 37.45
N LYS A 55 -13.51 -18.58 37.37
CA LYS A 55 -13.16 -17.21 37.73
C LYS A 55 -12.51 -16.52 36.54
N SER A 56 -12.95 -15.28 36.28
CA SER A 56 -12.33 -14.42 35.28
C SER A 56 -11.32 -13.49 35.98
N ILE A 57 -10.08 -13.50 35.53
CA ILE A 57 -8.99 -12.68 36.07
C ILE A 57 -8.52 -11.72 34.99
N ILE A 58 -8.66 -10.41 35.28
CA ILE A 58 -8.24 -9.34 34.36
C ILE A 58 -6.71 -9.28 34.28
N ILE A 59 -6.20 -9.20 33.05
CA ILE A 59 -4.78 -8.98 32.78
C ILE A 59 -4.51 -7.48 32.85
N PRO A 60 -3.63 -7.01 33.75
CA PRO A 60 -3.37 -5.57 33.91
C PRO A 60 -2.62 -5.01 32.69
N ASN A 61 -2.87 -3.75 32.36
CA ASN A 61 -2.22 -2.98 31.27
C ASN A 61 -2.41 -3.55 29.86
N VAL A 62 -3.41 -4.43 29.67
CA VAL A 62 -3.75 -5.06 28.40
C VAL A 62 -5.25 -4.90 28.13
N LYS A 63 -5.57 -4.51 26.91
CA LYS A 63 -6.95 -4.32 26.43
C LYS A 63 -7.15 -5.10 25.13
N THR A 64 -8.37 -5.56 24.91
CA THR A 64 -8.79 -6.13 23.63
C THR A 64 -9.52 -5.05 22.85
N VAL A 65 -9.08 -4.82 21.59
CA VAL A 65 -9.84 -4.00 20.64
C VAL A 65 -11.00 -4.84 20.12
N VAL A 66 -12.21 -4.33 20.23
CA VAL A 66 -13.43 -5.01 19.85
C VAL A 66 -14.22 -4.15 18.88
N ARG A 67 -14.66 -4.75 17.79
CA ARG A 67 -15.59 -4.17 16.84
C ARG A 67 -16.99 -4.12 17.45
N GLU A 68 -17.66 -2.97 17.39
CA GLU A 68 -18.88 -2.75 18.18
C GLU A 68 -20.14 -3.38 17.56
N ASP A 69 -20.21 -3.43 16.23
CA ASP A 69 -21.38 -3.95 15.51
C ASP A 69 -21.55 -5.50 15.60
N ASP A 70 -20.44 -6.23 15.64
CA ASP A 70 -20.46 -7.71 15.66
C ASP A 70 -19.78 -8.33 16.91
N GLY A 71 -19.19 -7.50 17.77
CA GLY A 71 -18.50 -7.94 19.00
C GLY A 71 -17.16 -8.65 18.76
N LYS A 72 -16.63 -8.62 17.53
CA LYS A 72 -15.41 -9.33 17.16
C LYS A 72 -14.17 -8.73 17.78
N ALA A 73 -13.35 -9.56 18.41
CA ALA A 73 -12.02 -9.17 18.89
C ALA A 73 -11.06 -9.03 17.69
N LEU A 74 -10.47 -7.83 17.52
CA LEU A 74 -9.58 -7.52 16.40
C LEU A 74 -8.11 -7.63 16.78
N GLY A 75 -7.77 -7.39 18.06
CA GLY A 75 -6.39 -7.47 18.53
C GLY A 75 -6.26 -7.19 20.01
N ILE A 76 -5.07 -7.47 20.54
CA ILE A 76 -4.71 -7.19 21.91
C ILE A 76 -3.68 -6.07 21.91
N VAL A 77 -3.91 -5.04 22.72
CA VAL A 77 -3.11 -3.82 22.78
C VAL A 77 -2.76 -3.47 24.22
N THR A 78 -1.79 -2.61 24.42
CA THR A 78 -1.47 -2.07 25.73
C THR A 78 -2.34 -0.84 26.03
N ASP A 79 -2.38 -0.40 27.28
CA ASP A 79 -3.05 0.83 27.73
C ASP A 79 -2.51 2.12 27.08
N LYS A 80 -1.30 2.06 26.49
CA LYS A 80 -0.69 3.16 25.73
C LYS A 80 -1.25 3.30 24.31
N TYR A 81 -1.97 2.29 23.82
CA TYR A 81 -2.57 2.33 22.50
C TYR A 81 -3.69 3.37 22.47
N LYS A 82 -3.65 4.22 21.45
CA LYS A 82 -4.69 5.22 21.18
C LYS A 82 -5.56 4.72 20.05
N LEU A 83 -6.78 4.39 20.39
CA LEU A 83 -7.79 3.94 19.43
C LEU A 83 -8.09 5.07 18.43
N VAL A 84 -8.13 4.73 17.16
CA VAL A 84 -8.52 5.60 16.05
C VAL A 84 -9.60 4.88 15.26
N ASN A 85 -10.84 5.34 15.35
CA ASN A 85 -11.95 4.81 14.58
C ASN A 85 -11.81 5.17 13.09
N ASN A 86 -12.51 4.44 12.20
CA ASN A 86 -12.41 4.63 10.76
C ASN A 86 -12.79 6.05 10.34
N ASP A 87 -13.87 6.61 10.91
CA ASP A 87 -14.30 7.99 10.67
C ASP A 87 -13.22 9.02 10.99
N LYS A 88 -12.42 8.77 12.01
CA LYS A 88 -11.33 9.64 12.43
C LYS A 88 -10.00 9.34 11.72
N ALA A 89 -9.76 8.08 11.37
CA ALA A 89 -8.57 7.69 10.61
C ALA A 89 -8.57 8.32 9.21
N PHE A 90 -9.75 8.50 8.64
CA PHE A 90 -9.96 9.01 7.29
C PHE A 90 -10.59 10.41 7.24
N ASP A 91 -10.59 11.15 8.36
CA ASP A 91 -11.19 12.49 8.49
C ASP A 91 -10.70 13.48 7.40
N PHE A 92 -9.43 13.38 7.01
CA PHE A 92 -8.89 14.20 5.92
C PHE A 92 -9.42 13.82 4.51
N VAL A 93 -10.04 12.64 4.36
CA VAL A 93 -10.73 12.21 3.14
C VAL A 93 -11.88 13.15 2.79
N GLU A 94 -12.58 13.67 3.81
CA GLU A 94 -13.67 14.62 3.62
C GLU A 94 -13.19 15.90 2.90
N SER A 95 -12.05 16.45 3.27
CA SER A 95 -11.49 17.64 2.62
C SER A 95 -11.04 17.38 1.19
N LEU A 96 -10.55 16.19 0.89
CA LEU A 96 -10.15 15.80 -0.46
C LEU A 96 -11.36 15.54 -1.36
N TYR A 97 -12.42 14.97 -0.80
CA TYR A 97 -13.68 14.74 -1.49
C TYR A 97 -14.38 16.07 -1.78
N SER A 98 -14.52 16.95 -0.79
CA SER A 98 -15.21 18.22 -0.91
C SER A 98 -14.56 19.22 -1.88
N THR A 99 -13.29 19.04 -2.19
CA THR A 99 -12.54 19.85 -3.18
C THR A 99 -12.45 19.21 -4.56
N ASP A 100 -13.11 18.08 -4.79
CA ASP A 100 -12.99 17.25 -6.00
C ASP A 100 -11.53 16.88 -6.36
N ALA A 101 -10.63 16.97 -5.40
CA ALA A 101 -9.21 16.66 -5.62
C ALA A 101 -8.96 15.16 -5.76
N VAL A 102 -9.81 14.34 -5.14
CA VAL A 102 -9.71 12.88 -5.13
C VAL A 102 -11.10 12.27 -5.30
N GLN A 103 -11.23 11.38 -6.26
CA GLN A 103 -12.41 10.53 -6.45
C GLN A 103 -12.18 9.20 -5.75
N PHE A 104 -12.95 8.89 -4.71
CA PHE A 104 -12.86 7.59 -4.04
C PHE A 104 -13.50 6.52 -4.91
N VAL A 105 -12.77 5.43 -5.12
CA VAL A 105 -13.13 4.37 -6.07
C VAL A 105 -13.38 3.03 -5.43
N ARG A 106 -12.68 2.73 -4.33
CA ARG A 106 -12.82 1.45 -3.61
C ARG A 106 -12.45 1.58 -2.14
N GLY A 107 -12.95 0.65 -1.34
CA GLY A 107 -12.56 0.52 0.06
C GLY A 107 -12.94 -0.84 0.65
N GLY A 108 -12.54 -1.09 1.87
CA GLY A 108 -12.89 -2.32 2.54
C GLY A 108 -12.05 -2.64 3.77
N SER A 109 -12.21 -3.88 4.24
CA SER A 109 -11.47 -4.36 5.40
C SER A 109 -10.87 -5.75 5.19
N PHE A 110 -9.78 -6.03 5.89
CA PHE A 110 -9.11 -7.32 5.93
C PHE A 110 -9.28 -8.00 7.28
N LYS A 111 -9.23 -9.32 7.28
CA LYS A 111 -9.25 -10.15 8.51
C LYS A 111 -10.40 -9.74 9.45
N GLY A 112 -11.57 -9.42 8.84
CA GLY A 112 -12.76 -9.06 9.58
C GLY A 112 -12.70 -7.74 10.32
N GLY A 113 -11.95 -6.75 9.82
CA GLY A 113 -11.82 -5.43 10.40
C GLY A 113 -10.48 -5.14 11.07
N CYS A 114 -9.55 -6.12 11.15
CA CYS A 114 -8.22 -5.86 11.73
C CYS A 114 -7.44 -4.75 11.00
N ALA A 115 -7.66 -4.61 9.71
CA ALA A 115 -7.16 -3.51 8.89
C ALA A 115 -8.26 -3.02 7.96
N THR A 116 -8.38 -1.71 7.81
CA THR A 116 -9.31 -1.02 6.91
C THR A 116 -8.55 -0.16 5.92
N TRP A 117 -9.12 0.08 4.75
CA TRP A 117 -8.48 0.86 3.71
C TRP A 117 -9.49 1.55 2.81
N LEU A 118 -9.08 2.69 2.23
CA LEU A 118 -9.76 3.41 1.17
C LEU A 118 -8.78 3.73 0.07
N GLU A 119 -9.23 3.68 -1.18
CA GLU A 119 -8.48 4.07 -2.36
C GLU A 119 -9.20 5.21 -3.08
N GLY A 120 -8.46 6.27 -3.34
CA GLY A 120 -8.92 7.41 -4.10
C GLY A 120 -8.03 7.71 -5.29
N LYS A 121 -8.63 8.02 -6.42
CA LYS A 121 -7.96 8.48 -7.63
C LYS A 121 -7.83 10.00 -7.58
N VAL A 122 -6.61 10.51 -7.76
CA VAL A 122 -6.34 11.95 -7.86
C VAL A 122 -6.91 12.49 -9.17
N ALA A 123 -7.64 13.59 -9.11
CA ALA A 123 -8.31 14.17 -10.28
C ALA A 123 -7.32 14.71 -11.33
N GLN A 124 -6.11 15.12 -10.91
CA GLN A 124 -5.09 15.63 -11.83
C GLN A 124 -4.57 14.51 -12.74
N GLU A 125 -4.60 14.74 -14.05
CA GLU A 125 -4.03 13.83 -15.04
C GLU A 125 -2.54 14.11 -15.22
N TYR A 126 -1.78 13.03 -15.39
CA TYR A 126 -0.35 13.05 -15.68
C TYR A 126 -0.10 12.21 -16.94
N SER A 127 0.94 12.55 -17.70
CA SER A 127 1.34 11.74 -18.85
C SER A 127 2.86 11.73 -19.03
N VAL A 128 3.38 10.60 -19.48
CA VAL A 128 4.80 10.42 -19.84
C VAL A 128 4.83 9.83 -21.24
N PHE A 129 5.35 10.58 -22.23
CA PHE A 129 5.45 10.20 -23.66
C PHE A 129 4.14 9.73 -24.28
N GLY A 130 3.01 10.30 -23.88
CA GLY A 130 1.68 9.88 -24.34
C GLY A 130 1.04 8.77 -23.51
N ASP A 131 1.78 8.09 -22.68
CA ASP A 131 1.24 7.18 -21.67
C ASP A 131 0.54 7.97 -20.57
N LYS A 132 -0.71 7.63 -20.32
CA LYS A 132 -1.44 8.21 -19.19
C LYS A 132 -0.97 7.57 -17.89
N LEU A 133 -0.64 8.43 -16.92
CA LEU A 133 -0.36 8.05 -15.55
C LEU A 133 -1.53 8.49 -14.67
N GLU A 134 -2.12 7.56 -13.96
CA GLU A 134 -3.06 7.85 -12.90
C GLU A 134 -2.34 7.86 -11.56
N CYS A 135 -2.75 8.73 -10.67
CA CYS A 135 -2.26 8.78 -9.31
C CYS A 135 -3.35 8.33 -8.36
N TYR A 136 -3.05 7.35 -7.54
CA TYR A 136 -3.95 6.89 -6.49
C TYR A 136 -3.39 7.21 -5.13
N ILE A 137 -4.27 7.43 -4.17
CA ILE A 137 -3.93 7.56 -2.77
C ILE A 137 -4.61 6.42 -2.03
N VAL A 138 -3.83 5.61 -1.31
CA VAL A 138 -4.33 4.52 -0.50
C VAL A 138 -4.20 4.88 0.97
N PHE A 139 -5.33 4.93 1.65
CA PHE A 139 -5.43 5.16 3.08
C PHE A 139 -5.63 3.83 3.80
N ARG A 140 -4.97 3.65 4.92
CA ARG A 140 -5.10 2.45 5.73
C ARG A 140 -5.14 2.79 7.21
N ASN A 141 -6.00 2.10 7.95
CA ASN A 141 -6.03 2.08 9.40
C ASN A 141 -5.93 0.64 9.92
N ASN A 142 -5.32 0.43 11.07
CA ASN A 142 -5.17 -0.88 11.68
C ASN A 142 -5.75 -0.88 13.10
N HIS A 143 -6.52 -1.92 13.42
CA HIS A 143 -7.17 -2.10 14.73
C HIS A 143 -6.55 -3.24 15.55
N ASP A 144 -5.60 -3.98 14.98
CA ASP A 144 -4.99 -5.15 15.62
C ASP A 144 -3.77 -4.84 16.51
N GLY A 145 -3.42 -3.57 16.67
CA GLY A 145 -2.25 -3.11 17.43
C GLY A 145 -0.90 -3.30 16.71
N LYS A 146 -0.88 -3.88 15.50
CA LYS A 146 0.36 -4.20 14.77
C LYS A 146 0.71 -3.18 13.68
N GLY A 147 -0.26 -2.38 13.27
CA GLY A 147 -0.09 -1.41 12.20
C GLY A 147 -0.22 0.03 12.66
N SER A 148 -0.20 0.93 11.69
CA SER A 148 -0.35 2.38 11.86
C SER A 148 -1.43 2.90 10.91
N VAL A 149 -1.91 4.11 11.16
CA VAL A 149 -2.63 4.87 10.12
C VAL A 149 -1.61 5.28 9.07
N THR A 150 -1.89 4.98 7.81
CA THR A 150 -1.00 5.31 6.69
C THR A 150 -1.78 5.95 5.54
N ALA A 151 -1.17 6.90 4.86
CA ALA A 151 -1.58 7.37 3.53
C ALA A 151 -0.40 7.19 2.57
N LEU A 152 -0.65 6.63 1.41
CA LEU A 152 0.36 6.27 0.43
C LEU A 152 -0.05 6.77 -0.95
N VAL A 153 0.83 7.50 -1.62
CA VAL A 153 0.66 7.92 -3.01
C VAL A 153 1.20 6.82 -3.93
N VAL A 154 0.37 6.35 -4.85
CA VAL A 154 0.68 5.24 -5.77
C VAL A 154 0.44 5.68 -7.21
N PRO A 155 1.48 5.89 -8.02
CA PRO A 155 1.32 6.12 -9.45
C PRO A 155 0.95 4.82 -10.17
N HIS A 156 0.08 4.92 -11.16
CA HIS A 156 -0.38 3.80 -11.98
C HIS A 156 -0.38 4.20 -13.45
N ARG A 157 0.18 3.36 -14.33
CA ARG A 157 0.07 3.52 -15.79
C ARG A 157 -1.23 2.92 -16.27
N VAL A 158 -2.03 3.68 -17.04
CA VAL A 158 -3.35 3.26 -17.53
C VAL A 158 -3.26 2.13 -18.55
N GLU A 159 -2.25 2.17 -19.44
CA GLU A 159 -2.07 1.18 -20.53
C GLU A 159 -1.37 -0.11 -20.07
N CYS A 160 -0.72 -0.05 -18.92
CA CYS A 160 -0.11 -1.19 -18.29
C CYS A 160 -0.69 -1.34 -16.90
N SER A 161 -1.16 -2.51 -16.56
CA SER A 161 -1.58 -2.85 -15.21
C SER A 161 -0.41 -2.81 -14.18
N ASN A 162 0.62 -2.03 -14.45
CA ASN A 162 1.82 -1.90 -13.62
C ASN A 162 1.62 -0.84 -12.56
N PHE A 163 1.51 -1.29 -11.32
CA PHE A 163 1.77 -0.41 -10.19
C PHE A 163 3.27 -0.12 -10.15
N PHE A 164 3.64 1.15 -10.23
CA PHE A 164 4.98 1.56 -9.85
C PHE A 164 5.16 1.30 -8.35
N ASN A 165 5.53 0.08 -8.01
CA ASN A 165 5.95 -0.31 -6.67
C ASN A 165 7.34 0.25 -6.39
N LEU A 166 7.43 1.58 -6.32
CA LEU A 166 8.63 2.18 -5.79
C LEU A 166 8.69 1.89 -4.29
N PRO A 167 9.87 1.51 -3.75
CA PRO A 167 9.96 1.06 -2.36
C PRO A 167 9.39 2.09 -1.40
N LEU A 168 8.62 1.66 -0.43
CA LEU A 168 8.09 2.45 0.70
C LEU A 168 9.15 3.15 1.56
N ALA A 169 10.43 3.00 1.22
CA ALA A 169 11.54 3.65 1.90
C ALA A 169 11.60 5.16 1.63
N ASP A 170 10.90 5.65 0.58
CA ASP A 170 10.91 7.07 0.25
C ASP A 170 9.89 7.81 1.12
N ALA A 171 10.38 8.55 2.11
CA ALA A 171 9.59 9.29 3.10
C ALA A 171 8.63 10.33 2.47
N THR A 172 8.88 10.74 1.23
CA THR A 172 8.09 11.75 0.50
C THR A 172 6.75 11.23 -0.01
N ARG A 173 6.51 9.90 0.02
CA ARG A 173 5.32 9.25 -0.56
C ARG A 173 4.41 8.61 0.45
N ALA A 174 4.82 8.47 1.69
CA ALA A 174 4.07 7.74 2.70
C ALA A 174 3.97 8.53 4.00
N PHE A 175 2.76 8.84 4.40
CA PHE A 175 2.47 9.25 5.76
C PHE A 175 2.27 8.03 6.66
N ARG A 176 2.83 8.06 7.86
CA ARG A 176 2.63 7.02 8.88
C ARG A 176 2.44 7.62 10.26
N CYS A 177 1.35 7.26 10.90
CA CYS A 177 1.05 7.64 12.27
C CYS A 177 0.81 6.40 13.13
N LYS A 178 1.62 6.21 14.17
CA LYS A 178 1.41 5.15 15.16
C LYS A 178 0.20 5.48 16.03
N HIS A 179 -0.50 4.46 16.52
CA HIS A 179 -1.58 4.55 17.49
C HIS A 179 -1.05 4.85 18.92
N SER A 180 -0.22 5.90 19.03
CA SER A 180 0.37 6.34 20.31
C SER A 180 0.64 7.84 20.30
N GLY A 181 0.68 8.45 21.47
CA GLY A 181 0.81 9.90 21.61
C GLY A 181 -0.48 10.62 21.20
N ASP A 182 -0.40 11.51 20.21
CA ASP A 182 -1.54 12.21 19.62
C ASP A 182 -1.69 11.87 18.13
N PRO A 183 -2.36 10.73 17.79
CA PRO A 183 -2.56 10.34 16.40
C PRO A 183 -3.47 11.30 15.63
N MET A 184 -4.43 11.95 16.30
CA MET A 184 -5.37 12.85 15.63
C MET A 184 -4.67 14.12 15.10
N ARG A 185 -3.76 14.69 15.86
CA ARG A 185 -2.93 15.81 15.38
C ARG A 185 -2.11 15.43 14.16
N LYS A 186 -1.49 14.25 14.19
CA LYS A 186 -0.67 13.76 13.08
C LYS A 186 -1.49 13.43 11.83
N ILE A 187 -2.71 12.93 11.98
CA ILE A 187 -3.63 12.70 10.86
C ILE A 187 -3.95 14.03 10.16
N LYS A 188 -4.17 15.11 10.91
CA LYS A 188 -4.36 16.44 10.32
C LYS A 188 -3.13 16.95 9.56
N GLU A 189 -1.91 16.64 10.05
CA GLU A 189 -0.66 16.96 9.36
C GLU A 189 -0.51 16.16 8.04
N ALA A 190 -1.22 15.04 7.88
CA ALA A 190 -1.19 14.24 6.65
C ALA A 190 -1.80 14.97 5.44
N GLN A 191 -2.67 15.94 5.64
CA GLN A 191 -3.22 16.76 4.54
C GLN A 191 -2.11 17.47 3.76
N GLU A 192 -1.05 17.92 4.44
CA GLU A 192 0.09 18.59 3.80
C GLU A 192 0.88 17.61 2.90
N ILE A 193 0.96 16.33 3.29
CA ILE A 193 1.68 15.30 2.53
C ILE A 193 0.94 14.96 1.22
N LEU A 194 -0.38 15.07 1.21
CA LEU A 194 -1.16 14.83 -0.01
C LEU A 194 -0.95 15.94 -1.05
N LEU A 195 -0.65 17.15 -0.63
CA LEU A 195 -0.21 18.22 -1.51
C LEU A 195 1.14 17.91 -2.16
N THR A 196 2.03 17.19 -1.46
CA THR A 196 3.30 16.74 -2.03
C THR A 196 3.16 15.60 -3.04
N GLY A 197 2.02 14.92 -3.10
CA GLY A 197 1.71 13.91 -4.11
C GLY A 197 1.77 14.46 -5.53
N SER A 198 1.26 15.68 -5.74
CA SER A 198 1.35 16.39 -7.03
C SER A 198 2.79 16.73 -7.41
N GLU A 199 3.60 17.19 -6.45
CA GLU A 199 5.03 17.47 -6.66
C GLU A 199 5.80 16.19 -6.98
N TYR A 200 5.47 15.09 -6.29
CA TYR A 200 6.04 13.79 -6.56
C TYR A 200 5.74 13.31 -7.99
N MET A 201 4.49 13.39 -8.44
CA MET A 201 4.11 12.99 -9.79
C MET A 201 4.81 13.86 -10.85
N THR A 202 4.95 15.15 -10.59
CA THR A 202 5.70 16.06 -11.45
C THR A 202 7.20 15.69 -11.51
N SER A 203 7.78 15.31 -10.37
CA SER A 203 9.17 14.84 -10.31
C SER A 203 9.35 13.52 -11.05
N LEU A 204 8.43 12.56 -10.85
CA LEU A 204 8.41 11.27 -11.53
C LEU A 204 8.33 11.45 -13.07
N GLN A 205 7.47 12.36 -13.53
CA GLN A 205 7.36 12.67 -14.95
C GLN A 205 8.70 13.18 -15.52
N LYS A 206 9.34 14.12 -14.84
CA LYS A 206 10.67 14.64 -15.25
C LYS A 206 11.74 13.53 -15.26
N GLU A 207 11.76 12.70 -14.24
CA GLU A 207 12.71 11.58 -14.15
C GLU A 207 12.48 10.57 -15.29
N ALA A 208 11.23 10.26 -15.59
CA ALA A 208 10.88 9.40 -16.72
C ALA A 208 11.35 10.01 -18.06
N GLU A 209 11.16 11.31 -18.26
CA GLU A 209 11.64 12.05 -19.43
C GLU A 209 13.17 11.99 -19.56
N GLU A 210 13.90 12.11 -18.47
CA GLU A 210 15.37 11.98 -18.47
C GLU A 210 15.80 10.55 -18.79
N LEU A 211 15.15 9.54 -18.17
CA LEU A 211 15.43 8.13 -18.43
C LEU A 211 15.17 7.74 -19.89
N ASN A 212 14.16 8.33 -20.53
CA ASN A 212 13.87 8.07 -21.94
C ASN A 212 14.98 8.55 -22.89
N LYS A 213 15.73 9.59 -22.51
CA LYS A 213 16.87 10.09 -23.30
C LYS A 213 18.08 9.16 -23.21
N ILE A 214 18.17 8.30 -22.23
CA ILE A 214 19.28 7.38 -22.00
C ILE A 214 19.07 6.12 -22.86
N LYS A 215 19.72 6.07 -24.01
CA LYS A 215 19.69 4.86 -24.86
C LYS A 215 20.52 3.75 -24.24
N LEU A 216 19.98 2.54 -24.25
CA LEU A 216 20.63 1.36 -23.72
C LEU A 216 20.95 0.36 -24.84
N THR A 217 22.12 -0.25 -24.75
CA THR A 217 22.49 -1.41 -25.57
C THR A 217 22.03 -2.70 -24.86
N GLY A 218 21.83 -3.78 -25.62
CA GLY A 218 21.48 -5.08 -25.05
C GLY A 218 22.48 -5.56 -23.97
N GLN A 219 23.79 -5.27 -24.17
CA GLN A 219 24.83 -5.60 -23.20
C GLN A 219 24.69 -4.80 -21.89
N GLN A 220 24.30 -3.51 -21.95
CA GLN A 220 24.03 -2.72 -20.77
C GLN A 220 22.82 -3.21 -20.02
N VAL A 221 21.73 -3.56 -20.72
CA VAL A 221 20.53 -4.16 -20.14
C VAL A 221 20.89 -5.47 -19.40
N GLN A 222 21.66 -6.35 -20.04
CA GLN A 222 22.13 -7.58 -19.40
C GLN A 222 22.94 -7.28 -18.13
N THR A 223 23.88 -6.34 -18.20
CA THR A 223 24.70 -5.93 -17.04
C THR A 223 23.85 -5.40 -15.90
N PHE A 224 22.81 -4.60 -16.18
CA PHE A 224 21.88 -4.11 -15.15
C PHE A 224 21.07 -5.24 -14.52
N ILE A 225 20.57 -6.20 -15.31
CA ILE A 225 19.87 -7.38 -14.82
C ILE A 225 20.79 -8.23 -13.92
N GLU A 226 22.07 -8.39 -14.30
CA GLU A 226 23.05 -9.11 -13.49
C GLU A 226 23.33 -8.43 -12.15
N ARG A 227 23.32 -7.10 -12.10
CA ARG A 227 23.45 -6.32 -10.85
C ARG A 227 22.20 -6.38 -9.97
N LEU A 228 21.00 -6.42 -10.57
CA LEU A 228 19.74 -6.62 -9.83
C LEU A 228 19.67 -8.00 -9.17
N PHE A 229 20.22 -9.02 -9.85
CA PHE A 229 20.23 -10.39 -9.39
C PHE A 229 21.68 -10.91 -9.31
N PRO A 230 22.46 -10.48 -8.30
CA PRO A 230 23.86 -10.90 -8.18
C PRO A 230 23.94 -12.40 -7.89
N MET A 231 24.98 -13.06 -8.44
CA MET A 231 25.26 -14.45 -8.12
C MET A 231 25.68 -14.59 -6.66
N PRO A 232 25.30 -15.68 -5.97
CA PRO A 232 25.73 -15.95 -4.62
C PRO A 232 27.23 -16.26 -4.60
N ASN A 233 27.89 -16.02 -3.45
CA ASN A 233 29.27 -16.43 -3.24
C ASN A 233 29.39 -17.96 -3.16
N GLU A 234 30.44 -18.52 -3.78
CA GLU A 234 30.65 -19.98 -3.86
C GLU A 234 30.89 -20.66 -2.48
N GLU A 235 31.18 -19.88 -1.44
CA GLU A 235 31.45 -20.38 -0.10
C GLU A 235 30.25 -20.93 0.67
N ASP A 236 29.02 -20.62 0.23
CA ASP A 236 27.77 -21.13 0.81
C ASP A 236 27.35 -22.46 0.16
N GLU A 237 28.07 -23.55 0.42
CA GLU A 237 27.87 -24.86 -0.22
C GLU A 237 26.45 -25.47 -0.06
N LYS A 238 25.77 -25.22 1.06
CA LYS A 238 24.40 -25.73 1.28
C LYS A 238 23.33 -24.91 0.56
N GLY A 239 22.92 -25.39 -0.59
CA GLY A 239 21.84 -24.78 -1.38
C GLY A 239 22.31 -23.89 -2.52
N PHE A 240 23.62 -23.69 -2.71
CA PHE A 240 24.21 -22.85 -3.76
C PHE A 240 23.60 -23.13 -5.15
N LYS A 241 23.50 -24.39 -5.55
CA LYS A 241 22.92 -24.76 -6.86
C LYS A 241 21.49 -24.25 -7.03
N LYS A 242 20.63 -24.48 -6.02
CA LYS A 242 19.23 -24.03 -6.07
C LYS A 242 19.09 -22.52 -6.12
N VAL A 243 19.92 -21.81 -5.33
CA VAL A 243 19.94 -20.33 -5.32
C VAL A 243 20.42 -19.81 -6.67
N LYS A 244 21.49 -20.37 -7.23
CA LYS A 244 22.01 -20.05 -8.57
C LYS A 244 20.96 -20.25 -9.65
N ASP A 245 20.30 -21.41 -9.66
CA ASP A 245 19.26 -21.73 -10.66
C ASP A 245 18.09 -20.72 -10.56
N ASN A 246 17.65 -20.40 -9.35
CA ASN A 246 16.61 -19.40 -9.14
C ASN A 246 17.02 -18.00 -9.64
N ILE A 247 18.26 -17.58 -9.43
CA ILE A 247 18.79 -16.31 -9.93
C ILE A 247 18.81 -16.29 -11.45
N LEU A 248 19.26 -17.37 -12.09
CA LEU A 248 19.26 -17.49 -13.55
C LEU A 248 17.85 -17.39 -14.12
N ILE A 249 16.87 -18.09 -13.51
CA ILE A 249 15.46 -18.00 -13.90
C ILE A 249 14.96 -16.56 -13.81
N ARG A 250 15.22 -15.86 -12.71
CA ARG A 250 14.83 -14.45 -12.52
C ARG A 250 15.44 -13.54 -13.57
N ARG A 251 16.72 -13.72 -13.91
CA ARG A 251 17.38 -12.95 -14.96
C ARG A 251 16.73 -13.15 -16.32
N VAL A 252 16.38 -14.40 -16.66
CA VAL A 252 15.68 -14.73 -17.93
C VAL A 252 14.29 -14.10 -17.94
N GLN A 253 13.52 -14.22 -16.85
CA GLN A 253 12.19 -13.64 -16.73
C GLN A 253 12.23 -12.11 -16.88
N MET A 254 13.17 -11.45 -16.22
CA MET A 254 13.34 -10.01 -16.33
C MET A 254 13.71 -9.56 -17.73
N MET A 255 14.58 -10.32 -18.42
CA MET A 255 14.94 -10.04 -19.81
C MET A 255 13.74 -10.23 -20.75
N SER A 256 12.92 -11.27 -20.54
CA SER A 256 11.70 -11.50 -21.32
C SER A 256 10.70 -10.34 -21.12
N VAL A 257 10.47 -9.88 -19.89
CA VAL A 257 9.63 -8.69 -19.64
C VAL A 257 10.15 -7.48 -20.40
N PHE A 258 11.45 -7.20 -20.34
CA PHE A 258 12.05 -6.07 -21.06
C PHE A 258 11.90 -6.16 -22.59
N LEU A 259 12.04 -7.35 -23.17
CA LEU A 259 12.06 -7.56 -24.62
C LEU A 259 10.66 -7.73 -25.23
N GLU A 260 9.78 -8.48 -24.57
CA GLU A 260 8.60 -9.09 -25.19
C GLU A 260 7.28 -8.48 -24.72
N LYS A 261 7.29 -7.67 -23.64
CA LYS A 261 6.04 -7.13 -23.13
C LYS A 261 5.45 -6.09 -24.10
N GLU A 262 4.21 -6.31 -24.52
CA GLU A 262 3.52 -5.52 -25.56
C GLU A 262 3.45 -4.02 -25.23
N ASP A 263 3.15 -3.69 -24.00
CA ASP A 263 3.02 -2.29 -23.53
C ASP A 263 4.38 -1.55 -23.41
N LEU A 264 5.50 -2.29 -23.42
CA LEU A 264 6.84 -1.73 -23.49
C LEU A 264 7.38 -1.68 -24.93
N ALA A 265 6.72 -2.31 -25.87
CA ALA A 265 7.17 -2.37 -27.27
C ALA A 265 7.20 -1.00 -27.95
N ASN A 266 6.37 -0.06 -27.47
CA ASN A 266 6.31 1.31 -28.00
C ASN A 266 7.51 2.18 -27.61
N PHE A 267 8.34 1.73 -26.68
CA PHE A 267 9.53 2.44 -26.24
C PHE A 267 10.79 1.84 -26.88
N ASP A 268 11.70 2.72 -27.32
CA ASP A 268 13.07 2.34 -27.67
C ASP A 268 13.76 1.62 -26.50
N PHE A 269 14.89 0.97 -26.76
CA PHE A 269 15.76 0.44 -25.71
C PHE A 269 16.41 1.62 -24.96
N ASN A 270 15.75 2.06 -23.87
CA ASN A 270 16.15 3.21 -23.09
C ASN A 270 15.94 2.95 -21.59
N GLY A 271 16.38 3.91 -20.77
CA GLY A 271 16.30 3.81 -19.31
C GLY A 271 14.86 3.74 -18.80
N TYR A 272 13.91 4.42 -19.44
CA TYR A 272 12.50 4.40 -19.05
C TYR A 272 11.87 3.01 -19.27
N ARG A 273 12.11 2.40 -20.46
CA ARG A 273 11.67 1.02 -20.74
C ARG A 273 12.26 0.04 -19.73
N PHE A 274 13.54 0.20 -19.37
CA PHE A 274 14.18 -0.68 -18.39
C PHE A 274 13.57 -0.52 -16.99
N MET A 275 13.37 0.72 -16.52
CA MET A 275 12.71 1.01 -15.25
C MET A 275 11.29 0.42 -15.21
N SER A 276 10.52 0.62 -16.27
CA SER A 276 9.16 0.08 -16.39
C SER A 276 9.15 -1.44 -16.35
N ALA A 277 10.09 -2.10 -17.01
CA ALA A 277 10.24 -3.56 -16.98
C ALA A 277 10.59 -4.07 -15.57
N VAL A 278 11.46 -3.36 -14.83
CA VAL A 278 11.80 -3.71 -13.44
C VAL A 278 10.59 -3.60 -12.52
N THR A 279 9.82 -2.52 -12.63
CA THR A 279 8.62 -2.31 -11.81
C THR A 279 7.51 -3.31 -12.11
N ASP A 280 7.47 -3.82 -13.33
CA ASP A 280 6.49 -4.80 -13.79
C ASP A 280 6.84 -6.24 -13.37
N TRP A 281 8.12 -6.50 -13.22
CA TRP A 281 8.60 -7.81 -12.79
C TRP A 281 8.46 -8.02 -11.26
N VAL A 282 8.53 -6.95 -10.45
CA VAL A 282 8.43 -7.00 -8.97
C VAL A 282 6.99 -7.24 -8.52
#